data_e2126687ad7738bbfb3f6c8383968c42
#
_entry.id   e2126687ad7738bbfb3f6c8383968c42
#
_cell.length_a   1.000
_cell.length_b   1.000
_cell.length_c   1.000
_cell.angle_alpha   90.00
_cell.angle_beta   90.00
_cell.angle_gamma   90.00
#
_symmetry.space_group_name_H-M   'P 1'
#
loop_
_entity.id
_entity.type
_entity.pdbx_description
1 polymer ?
#
loop_
_entity_poly.entity_id
_entity_poly.type
_entity_poly.pdbx_seq_one_letter_code
_entity_poly.pdbx_strand_id
1 'polypeptide(L)'
;MGIRVYKPTSPARRFMSVLTFDELTAWLKSENIELKQEINANGNSRARFFPTTGGILKTLSHENPSYTYMAIDGTENCISALKDIESGKLHRCFIEMSACSGSCVGGPVMEKFHRS
;
A
#
# COMPACT_ATOMS: atom_id res chain seq x y z
N MET A 1 -5.56 -2.35 -6.55
CA MET A 1 -4.09 -2.15 -6.58
C MET A 1 -3.53 -2.86 -7.79
N GLY A 2 -2.74 -2.19 -8.56
CA GLY A 2 -2.08 -2.78 -9.73
C GLY A 2 -0.69 -3.30 -9.38
N ILE A 3 -0.27 -4.37 -10.03
CA ILE A 3 1.10 -4.88 -9.96
C ILE A 3 1.92 -4.14 -11.01
N ARG A 4 2.98 -3.45 -10.59
CA ARG A 4 3.94 -2.85 -11.51
C ARG A 4 5.02 -3.85 -11.85
N VAL A 5 5.06 -4.27 -13.09
CA VAL A 5 6.15 -5.07 -13.61
C VAL A 5 7.15 -4.15 -14.31
N TYR A 6 8.33 -4.03 -13.74
CA TYR A 6 9.41 -3.25 -14.31
C TYR A 6 10.31 -4.15 -15.15
N LYS A 7 10.32 -3.95 -16.46
CA LYS A 7 11.29 -4.58 -17.36
C LYS A 7 12.34 -3.56 -17.77
N PRO A 8 13.56 -3.59 -17.24
CA PRO A 8 14.64 -2.83 -17.82
C PRO A 8 14.98 -3.44 -19.17
N THR A 9 14.69 -2.75 -20.24
CA THR A 9 15.22 -3.09 -21.56
C THR A 9 16.44 -2.24 -21.84
N SER A 10 17.41 -2.86 -22.51
CA SER A 10 18.68 -2.34 -23.01
C SER A 10 18.67 -0.83 -23.30
N PRO A 11 19.74 -0.11 -23.18
CA PRO A 11 20.00 1.03 -22.31
C PRO A 11 19.05 2.22 -22.41
N ALA A 12 18.01 2.19 -23.18
CA ALA A 12 17.17 3.36 -23.41
C ALA A 12 15.65 3.16 -23.25
N ARG A 13 15.14 1.94 -23.10
CA ARG A 13 13.69 1.72 -23.00
C ARG A 13 13.32 0.93 -21.76
N ARG A 14 12.61 1.60 -20.86
CA ARG A 14 12.01 0.99 -19.69
C ARG A 14 10.53 0.77 -19.96
N PHE A 15 10.11 -0.48 -20.03
CA PHE A 15 8.69 -0.81 -20.07
C PHE A 15 8.21 -1.07 -18.65
N MET A 16 7.11 -0.44 -18.32
CA MET A 16 6.40 -0.67 -17.06
C MET A 16 4.98 -1.06 -17.40
N SER A 17 4.61 -2.30 -17.07
CA SER A 17 3.23 -2.78 -17.17
C SER A 17 2.60 -2.76 -15.80
N VAL A 18 1.37 -2.25 -15.73
CA VAL A 18 0.57 -2.24 -14.50
C VAL A 18 -0.64 -3.12 -14.75
N LEU A 19 -0.81 -4.13 -13.91
CA LEU A 19 -1.95 -5.04 -13.94
C LEU A 19 -2.83 -4.80 -12.72
N THR A 20 -4.12 -4.78 -12.92
CA THR A 20 -5.09 -4.88 -11.82
C THR A 20 -5.18 -6.33 -11.34
N PHE A 21 -5.77 -6.55 -10.17
CA PHE A 21 -5.99 -7.92 -9.69
C PHE A 21 -6.92 -8.71 -10.62
N ASP A 22 -7.92 -8.05 -11.20
CA ASP A 22 -8.84 -8.70 -12.16
C ASP A 22 -8.11 -9.14 -13.43
N GLU A 23 -7.25 -8.28 -13.98
CA GLU A 23 -6.44 -8.60 -15.15
C GLU A 23 -5.47 -9.75 -14.86
N LEU A 24 -4.81 -9.73 -13.70
CA LEU A 24 -3.94 -10.82 -13.28
C LEU A 24 -4.72 -12.12 -13.10
N THR A 25 -5.88 -12.07 -12.48
CA THR A 25 -6.73 -13.24 -12.27
C THR A 25 -7.21 -13.82 -13.59
N ALA A 26 -7.61 -12.96 -14.54
CA ALA A 26 -7.99 -13.40 -15.88
C ALA A 26 -6.82 -14.06 -16.61
N TRP A 27 -5.62 -13.51 -16.50
CA TRP A 27 -4.42 -14.09 -17.10
C TRP A 27 -4.09 -15.45 -16.49
N LEU A 28 -4.10 -15.59 -15.18
CA LEU A 28 -3.86 -16.86 -14.50
C LEU A 28 -4.87 -17.95 -14.93
N LYS A 29 -6.14 -17.57 -15.06
CA LYS A 29 -7.19 -18.48 -15.56
C LYS A 29 -6.93 -18.91 -17.00
N SER A 30 -6.47 -18.01 -17.88
CA SER A 30 -6.17 -18.36 -19.28
C SER A 30 -5.00 -19.33 -19.41
N GLU A 31 -4.09 -19.32 -18.45
CA GLU A 31 -2.93 -20.22 -18.37
C GLU A 31 -3.24 -21.50 -17.57
N ASN A 32 -4.50 -21.73 -17.17
CA ASN A 32 -4.93 -22.86 -16.32
C ASN A 32 -4.19 -22.94 -14.98
N ILE A 33 -3.80 -21.80 -14.42
CA ILE A 33 -3.16 -21.70 -13.11
C ILE A 33 -4.24 -21.46 -12.06
N GLU A 34 -4.44 -22.41 -11.17
CA GLU A 34 -5.34 -22.26 -10.03
C GLU A 34 -4.60 -21.71 -8.82
N LEU A 35 -5.12 -20.63 -8.26
CA LEU A 35 -4.64 -20.10 -7.00
C LEU A 35 -5.24 -20.92 -5.85
N LYS A 36 -4.41 -21.67 -5.16
CA LYS A 36 -4.81 -22.36 -3.93
C LYS A 36 -4.67 -21.41 -2.76
N GLN A 37 -5.72 -21.32 -1.96
CA GLN A 37 -5.65 -20.56 -0.73
C GLN A 37 -4.81 -21.35 0.29
N GLU A 38 -3.56 -20.94 0.48
CA GLU A 38 -2.78 -21.45 1.60
C GLU A 38 -3.29 -20.81 2.89
N ILE A 39 -3.93 -21.61 3.70
CA ILE A 39 -4.23 -21.25 5.09
C ILE A 39 -2.90 -21.38 5.84
N ASN A 40 -2.11 -20.32 5.84
CA ASN A 40 -0.93 -20.26 6.67
C ASN A 40 -1.37 -20.32 8.15
N ALA A 41 -1.14 -21.45 8.77
CA ALA A 41 -1.39 -21.68 10.20
C ALA A 41 -0.63 -20.67 11.10
N ASN A 42 0.42 -20.03 10.57
CA ASN A 42 1.18 -18.97 11.24
C ASN A 42 0.65 -17.57 10.84
N GLY A 43 -0.61 -17.29 11.15
CA GLY A 43 -1.34 -16.07 10.77
C GLY A 43 -0.81 -14.74 11.26
N ASN A 44 0.42 -14.66 11.77
CA ASN A 44 1.05 -13.47 12.34
C ASN A 44 2.01 -12.73 11.41
N SER A 45 1.91 -12.89 10.09
CA SER A 45 2.72 -12.06 9.22
C SER A 45 2.24 -10.62 9.24
N ARG A 46 2.96 -9.75 9.93
CA ARG A 46 2.72 -8.29 9.96
C ARG A 46 2.67 -7.70 8.55
N ALA A 47 3.31 -8.33 7.59
CA ALA A 47 3.30 -7.92 6.18
C ALA A 47 1.88 -7.87 5.56
N ARG A 48 0.92 -8.62 6.05
CA ARG A 48 -0.47 -8.58 5.60
C ARG A 48 -1.16 -7.25 5.88
N PHE A 49 -0.70 -6.51 6.87
CA PHE A 49 -1.24 -5.18 7.19
C PHE A 49 -0.68 -4.08 6.31
N PHE A 50 0.39 -4.35 5.56
CA PHE A 50 1.10 -3.36 4.76
C PHE A 50 0.19 -2.51 3.86
N PRO A 51 -0.82 -3.06 3.16
CA PRO A 51 -1.71 -2.29 2.30
C PRO A 51 -2.83 -1.56 3.03
N THR A 52 -2.94 -1.67 4.35
CA THR A 52 -3.95 -0.98 5.16
C THR A 52 -3.39 0.31 5.76
N THR A 53 -4.26 1.23 6.15
CA THR A 53 -3.85 2.46 6.84
C THR A 53 -3.12 2.13 8.13
N GLY A 54 -1.93 2.68 8.31
CA GLY A 54 -1.06 2.35 9.45
C GLY A 54 -0.36 0.98 9.34
N GLY A 55 -0.53 0.28 8.22
CA GLY A 55 0.03 -1.06 8.04
C GLY A 55 1.53 -1.10 8.00
N ILE A 56 2.17 -0.07 7.42
CA ILE A 56 3.62 0.07 7.39
C ILE A 56 4.15 0.30 8.80
N LEU A 57 3.51 1.18 9.56
CA LEU A 57 3.87 1.44 10.96
C LEU A 57 3.81 0.18 11.81
N LYS A 58 2.82 -0.69 11.58
CA LYS A 58 2.70 -1.98 12.28
C LYS A 58 3.83 -2.96 12.00
N THR A 59 4.59 -2.74 10.92
CA THR A 59 5.74 -3.58 10.58
C THR A 59 7.02 -3.15 11.29
N LEU A 60 7.05 -1.97 11.88
CA LEU A 60 8.22 -1.49 12.62
C LEU A 60 8.44 -2.36 13.85
N SER A 61 9.68 -2.82 14.01
CA SER A 61 10.10 -3.63 15.17
C SER A 61 10.43 -2.78 16.39
N HIS A 62 10.86 -1.55 16.14
CA HIS A 62 11.26 -0.60 17.18
C HIS A 62 10.79 0.80 16.80
N GLU A 63 10.25 1.50 17.77
CA GLU A 63 9.89 2.90 17.66
C GLU A 63 10.87 3.76 18.46
N ASN A 64 11.29 4.87 17.90
CA ASN A 64 12.10 5.85 18.63
C ASN A 64 11.17 6.73 19.45
N PRO A 65 11.28 6.74 20.80
CA PRO A 65 10.40 7.53 21.66
C PRO A 65 10.49 9.05 21.46
N SER A 66 11.53 9.52 20.76
CA SER A 66 11.67 10.93 20.41
C SER A 66 10.86 11.35 19.19
N TYR A 67 10.21 10.41 18.51
CA TYR A 67 9.39 10.65 17.32
C TYR A 67 7.93 10.29 17.57
N THR A 68 7.05 11.06 16.97
CA THR A 68 5.62 10.73 16.92
C THR A 68 5.34 9.94 15.63
N TYR A 69 4.68 8.81 15.75
CA TYR A 69 4.31 7.95 14.63
C TYR A 69 2.83 8.15 14.31
N MET A 70 2.53 8.42 13.06
CA MET A 70 1.15 8.62 12.62
C MET A 70 0.91 8.10 11.21
N ALA A 71 -0.30 7.63 10.95
CA ALA A 71 -0.74 7.22 9.63
C ALA A 71 -1.83 8.18 9.14
N ILE A 72 -1.68 8.66 7.92
CA ILE A 72 -2.60 9.62 7.31
C ILE A 72 -3.00 9.09 5.93
N ASP A 73 -4.28 9.05 5.67
CA ASP A 73 -4.82 8.69 4.38
C ASP A 73 -5.71 9.79 3.79
N GLY A 74 -5.86 9.78 2.47
CA GLY A 74 -6.54 10.82 1.72
C GLY A 74 -5.62 11.99 1.37
N THR A 75 -5.70 12.42 0.11
CA THR A 75 -4.82 13.47 -0.43
C THR A 75 -4.91 14.78 0.35
N GLU A 76 -6.12 15.21 0.69
CA GLU A 76 -6.33 16.48 1.43
C GLU A 76 -5.72 16.43 2.83
N ASN A 77 -5.86 15.30 3.53
CA ASN A 77 -5.27 15.10 4.84
C ASN A 77 -3.74 15.09 4.77
N CYS A 78 -3.18 14.46 3.75
CA CYS A 78 -1.73 14.45 3.51
C CYS A 78 -1.21 15.86 3.23
N ILE A 79 -1.90 16.65 2.41
CA ILE A 79 -1.54 18.05 2.14
C ILE A 79 -1.59 18.89 3.42
N SER A 80 -2.62 18.70 4.24
CA SER A 80 -2.73 19.43 5.53
C SER A 80 -1.58 19.11 6.46
N ALA A 81 -1.21 17.82 6.56
CA ALA A 81 -0.08 17.39 7.37
C ALA A 81 1.26 18.00 6.88
N LEU A 82 1.46 18.03 5.55
CA LEU A 82 2.66 18.66 4.97
C LEU A 82 2.74 20.15 5.27
N LYS A 83 1.61 20.87 5.23
CA LYS A 83 1.54 22.28 5.62
C LYS A 83 1.84 22.48 7.11
N ASP A 84 1.40 21.57 7.96
CA ASP A 84 1.70 21.63 9.39
C ASP A 84 3.18 21.37 9.69
N ILE A 85 3.83 20.51 8.89
CA ILE A 85 5.28 20.33 8.95
C ILE A 85 6.01 21.60 8.49
N GLU A 86 5.60 22.16 7.34
CA GLU A 86 6.18 23.38 6.78
C GLU A 86 6.07 24.57 7.76
N SER A 87 4.94 24.70 8.43
CA SER A 87 4.71 25.76 9.44
C SER A 87 5.36 25.50 10.80
N GLY A 88 6.03 24.35 10.97
CA GLY A 88 6.69 23.98 12.23
C GLY A 88 5.75 23.49 13.33
N LYS A 89 4.47 23.28 13.04
CA LYS A 89 3.52 22.71 14.00
C LYS A 89 3.77 21.24 14.28
N LEU A 90 4.22 20.50 13.26
CA LEU A 90 4.64 19.11 13.36
C LEU A 90 6.14 19.01 13.17
N HIS A 91 6.82 18.44 14.15
CA HIS A 91 8.24 18.15 14.11
C HIS A 91 8.52 16.81 14.79
N ARG A 92 9.66 16.21 14.47
CA ARG A 92 10.01 14.87 14.96
C ARG A 92 8.89 13.84 14.79
N CYS A 93 8.38 13.76 13.57
CA CYS A 93 7.32 12.82 13.22
C CYS A 93 7.80 11.84 12.16
N PHE A 94 7.28 10.62 12.25
CA PHE A 94 7.36 9.60 11.21
C PHE A 94 5.94 9.37 10.70
N ILE A 95 5.71 9.70 9.44
CA ILE A 95 4.35 9.72 8.90
C ILE A 95 4.25 8.74 7.75
N GLU A 96 3.33 7.79 7.87
CA GLU A 96 2.87 6.96 6.76
C GLU A 96 1.75 7.69 6.04
N MET A 97 1.93 7.97 4.74
CA MET A 97 0.94 8.69 3.94
C MET A 97 0.43 7.82 2.80
N SER A 98 -0.87 7.89 2.57
CA SER A 98 -1.54 7.23 1.44
C SER A 98 -2.51 8.20 0.77
N ALA A 99 -2.51 8.26 -0.56
CA ALA A 99 -3.41 9.14 -1.30
C ALA A 99 -4.87 8.65 -1.22
N CYS A 100 -5.08 7.33 -1.22
CA CYS A 100 -6.41 6.74 -1.15
C CYS A 100 -6.89 6.65 0.30
N SER A 101 -8.14 7.03 0.54
CA SER A 101 -8.81 6.78 1.82
C SER A 101 -8.91 5.27 2.05
N GLY A 102 -8.45 4.80 3.20
CA GLY A 102 -8.29 3.37 3.50
C GLY A 102 -7.00 2.77 2.96
N SER A 103 -6.05 3.61 2.49
CA SER A 103 -4.77 3.17 1.91
C SER A 103 -4.95 2.34 0.63
N CYS A 104 -4.06 1.40 0.33
CA CYS A 104 -4.10 0.62 -0.90
C CYS A 104 -5.38 -0.21 -1.06
N VAL A 105 -5.91 -0.76 0.02
CA VAL A 105 -7.15 -1.55 0.01
C VAL A 105 -8.41 -0.70 -0.25
N GLY A 106 -8.33 0.61 -0.07
CA GLY A 106 -9.37 1.57 -0.41
C GLY A 106 -9.26 2.15 -1.82
N GLY A 107 -8.31 1.69 -2.62
CA GLY A 107 -8.03 2.19 -3.97
C GLY A 107 -9.21 2.00 -4.95
N PRO A 108 -9.23 2.79 -6.04
CA PRO A 108 -10.38 2.84 -6.95
C PRO A 108 -10.63 1.56 -7.74
N VAL A 109 -9.61 0.72 -7.92
CA VAL A 109 -9.69 -0.56 -8.65
C VAL A 109 -9.80 -1.78 -7.74
N MET A 110 -9.96 -1.55 -6.43
CA MET A 110 -10.22 -2.62 -5.48
C MET A 110 -11.70 -2.97 -5.45
N GLU A 111 -12.00 -4.26 -5.38
CA GLU A 111 -13.37 -4.73 -5.23
C GLU A 111 -13.99 -4.20 -3.92
N LYS A 112 -15.18 -3.61 -4.06
CA LYS A 112 -15.87 -2.97 -2.94
C LYS A 112 -16.74 -3.96 -2.15
N PHE A 113 -16.27 -5.17 -1.94
CA PHE A 113 -17.06 -6.25 -1.30
C PHE A 113 -17.43 -5.98 0.16
N HIS A 114 -16.90 -4.94 0.78
CA HIS A 114 -17.10 -4.70 2.21
C HIS A 114 -17.44 -3.25 2.56
N ARG A 115 -18.09 -2.52 1.65
CA ARG A 115 -18.75 -1.27 2.02
C ARG A 115 -20.19 -1.57 2.39
N SER A 116 -20.39 -2.15 3.54
CA SER A 116 -21.66 -2.04 4.25
C SER A 116 -21.69 -0.75 5.05
#